data_d1362d74407335c1c308d40fb64c6b75
#
_entry.id   d1362d74407335c1c308d40fb64c6b75
#
_cell.length_a   1.000
_cell.length_b   1.000
_cell.length_c   1.000
_cell.angle_alpha   90.00
_cell.angle_beta   90.00
_cell.angle_gamma   90.00
#
_symmetry.space_group_name_H-M   'P 1'
#
loop_
_entity.id
_entity.type
_entity.pdbx_description
1 polymer ?
#
loop_
_entity_poly.entity_id
_entity_poly.type
_entity_poly.pdbx_seq_one_letter_code
_entity_poly.pdbx_strand_id
1 'polypeptide(L)'
;MKAKTYNTLFIMLAVLILATGCTSNYKYKIGVSQCVGGRWREKANIEMLSAQHLYDTDVKVIIKNADNRNERQCLQIDSLINEGVDLLVVSPNDYHALNGSLQRAREKNIPIVFFDRTTAMKDYTAYIGGDNIEAGRKMAEYAAMLCRDSVRTEGRQPIVLEMTGPLEISPAAQRHKGFSEAISRYSDIDYHHVPSKWSYDDCKRIMQEWLKEGKTVDVVFCHSDLAAIGAYEAAKKFHKERDIHFIGIDGLPGEGIDAVQKGQLSASYIYPTHGEEVIALALRILEGKPFERVNNMKSFVVTPQNVADISLSSNSLMKQNQYLATIQSKLETYLGFYHIQRSLLIVAFLVILLLAVAVATTWRAVKVTRRANRRMRELNDEQTRFFTNASHQLRTPLTLIAGPINQLAEGKGDKQQLIDIIQRNVEQLQRLISNVLLFRRENRATVDDTTATTNEQLTASRKSVQDCRHDILVNNNADELATVLIVDDNADMRAYLRTLLLDRYYVIE
;
A
#
# COMPACT_ATOMS: atom_id res chain seq x y z
N MET A 1 20.63 -23.67 22.20
CA MET A 1 19.38 -22.94 22.50
C MET A 1 19.44 -21.46 22.17
N LYS A 2 20.43 -20.69 22.60
CA LYS A 2 20.52 -19.23 22.38
C LYS A 2 20.51 -18.78 20.89
N ALA A 3 21.09 -19.53 19.96
CA ALA A 3 21.12 -19.16 18.53
C ALA A 3 19.74 -19.25 17.83
N LYS A 4 18.88 -20.21 18.21
CA LYS A 4 17.52 -20.32 17.65
C LYS A 4 16.60 -19.17 18.11
N THR A 5 16.76 -18.72 19.35
CA THR A 5 15.96 -17.60 19.92
C THR A 5 16.32 -16.26 19.27
N TYR A 6 17.59 -16.04 18.95
CA TYR A 6 18.02 -14.82 18.21
C TYR A 6 17.50 -14.78 16.77
N ASN A 7 17.48 -15.92 16.07
CA ASN A 7 16.92 -15.99 14.71
C ASN A 7 15.42 -15.71 14.69
N THR A 8 14.66 -16.24 15.65
CA THR A 8 13.20 -15.98 15.74
C THR A 8 12.90 -14.52 16.10
N LEU A 9 13.64 -13.94 17.02
CA LEU A 9 13.50 -12.53 17.40
C LEU A 9 13.84 -11.59 16.23
N PHE A 10 14.85 -11.94 15.44
CA PHE A 10 15.27 -11.17 14.28
C PHE A 10 14.27 -11.25 13.13
N ILE A 11 13.71 -12.42 12.87
CA ILE A 11 12.64 -12.59 11.87
C ILE A 11 11.38 -11.84 12.31
N MET A 12 11.00 -11.88 13.60
CA MET A 12 9.89 -11.09 14.12
C MET A 12 10.14 -9.58 14.00
N LEU A 13 11.34 -9.10 14.28
CA LEU A 13 11.69 -7.68 14.15
C LEU A 13 11.70 -7.24 12.68
N ALA A 14 12.19 -8.08 11.76
CA ALA A 14 12.14 -7.81 10.32
C ALA A 14 10.70 -7.79 9.78
N VAL A 15 9.84 -8.70 10.22
CA VAL A 15 8.40 -8.72 9.88
C VAL A 15 7.69 -7.51 10.49
N LEU A 16 8.03 -7.09 11.70
CA LEU A 16 7.48 -5.89 12.34
C LEU A 16 7.87 -4.61 11.57
N ILE A 17 9.12 -4.51 11.12
CA ILE A 17 9.63 -3.37 10.31
C ILE A 17 9.00 -3.37 8.91
N LEU A 18 8.74 -4.53 8.31
CA LEU A 18 8.02 -4.66 7.05
C LEU A 18 6.51 -4.38 7.21
N ALA A 19 5.92 -4.67 8.34
CA ALA A 19 4.52 -4.39 8.66
C ALA A 19 4.27 -2.90 8.99
N THR A 20 5.29 -2.13 9.38
CA THR A 20 5.22 -0.66 9.50
C THR A 20 5.40 0.06 8.16
N GLY A 21 5.27 -0.67 7.03
CA GLY A 21 5.21 -0.11 5.68
C GLY A 21 4.14 0.97 5.61
N CYS A 22 4.55 2.18 5.27
CA CYS A 22 3.82 3.42 5.04
C CYS A 22 2.30 3.27 4.84
N THR A 23 1.52 3.28 5.89
CA THR A 23 0.19 3.87 5.83
C THR A 23 0.43 5.37 5.78
N SER A 24 0.24 6.01 4.62
CA SER A 24 0.10 7.45 4.54
C SER A 24 -1.08 7.82 5.44
N ASN A 25 -0.79 8.29 6.65
CA ASN A 25 -1.80 8.69 7.63
C ASN A 25 -2.35 10.06 7.21
N TYR A 26 -3.25 10.06 6.22
CA TYR A 26 -4.06 11.24 5.98
C TYR A 26 -4.95 11.48 7.20
N LYS A 27 -5.00 12.71 7.67
CA LYS A 27 -5.86 13.11 8.79
C LYS A 27 -7.34 13.01 8.40
N TYR A 28 -7.65 13.37 7.14
CA TYR A 28 -9.00 13.28 6.59
C TYR A 28 -9.00 12.69 5.19
N LYS A 29 -10.08 11.95 4.89
CA LYS A 29 -10.40 11.43 3.55
C LYS A 29 -11.70 12.08 3.07
N ILE A 30 -11.66 12.78 1.96
CA ILE A 30 -12.83 13.41 1.33
C ILE A 30 -13.20 12.60 0.10
N GLY A 31 -14.39 12.01 0.11
CA GLY A 31 -14.95 11.29 -1.04
C GLY A 31 -15.75 12.22 -1.93
N VAL A 32 -15.47 12.22 -3.23
CA VAL A 32 -16.20 13.03 -4.21
C VAL A 32 -16.90 12.12 -5.20
N SER A 33 -18.22 12.25 -5.31
CA SER A 33 -19.06 11.53 -6.30
C SER A 33 -19.60 12.49 -7.33
N GLN A 34 -19.07 12.41 -8.56
CA GLN A 34 -19.49 13.20 -9.72
C GLN A 34 -20.55 12.44 -10.54
N CYS A 35 -21.59 13.16 -10.99
CA CYS A 35 -22.68 12.59 -11.78
C CYS A 35 -22.27 12.19 -13.20
N VAL A 36 -21.47 13.04 -13.86
CA VAL A 36 -21.13 12.94 -15.27
C VAL A 36 -19.72 13.51 -15.51
N GLY A 37 -19.08 13.14 -16.61
CA GLY A 37 -17.86 13.76 -17.09
C GLY A 37 -18.09 15.10 -17.77
N GLY A 38 -17.08 15.57 -18.51
CA GLY A 38 -17.08 16.82 -19.27
C GLY A 38 -16.09 17.83 -18.73
N ARG A 39 -15.70 18.78 -19.61
CA ARG A 39 -14.59 19.73 -19.36
C ARG A 39 -14.77 20.55 -18.08
N TRP A 40 -16.01 21.01 -17.80
CA TRP A 40 -16.30 21.76 -16.58
C TRP A 40 -16.02 20.93 -15.34
N ARG A 41 -16.45 19.66 -15.32
CA ARG A 41 -16.22 18.75 -14.20
C ARG A 41 -14.77 18.31 -14.09
N GLU A 42 -14.10 18.09 -15.19
CA GLU A 42 -12.65 17.78 -15.21
C GLU A 42 -11.84 18.92 -14.59
N LYS A 43 -12.17 20.18 -14.94
CA LYS A 43 -11.55 21.35 -14.33
C LYS A 43 -11.79 21.40 -12.81
N ALA A 44 -13.03 21.23 -12.36
CA ALA A 44 -13.38 21.17 -10.95
C ALA A 44 -12.64 20.05 -10.20
N ASN A 45 -12.54 18.87 -10.82
CA ASN A 45 -11.82 17.72 -10.25
C ASN A 45 -10.32 17.98 -10.11
N ILE A 46 -9.70 18.60 -11.11
CA ILE A 46 -8.27 19.00 -11.05
C ILE A 46 -8.05 20.00 -9.93
N GLU A 47 -8.92 20.98 -9.78
CA GLU A 47 -8.87 21.98 -8.71
C GLU A 47 -9.01 21.33 -7.33
N MET A 48 -9.96 20.40 -7.14
CA MET A 48 -10.12 19.64 -5.89
C MET A 48 -8.89 18.78 -5.56
N LEU A 49 -8.34 18.07 -6.55
CA LEU A 49 -7.13 17.24 -6.36
C LEU A 49 -5.90 18.11 -6.05
N SER A 50 -5.78 19.28 -6.70
CA SER A 50 -4.69 20.21 -6.40
C SER A 50 -4.82 20.82 -5.01
N ALA A 51 -6.05 21.07 -4.57
CA ALA A 51 -6.34 21.68 -3.28
C ALA A 51 -5.94 20.79 -2.08
N GLN A 52 -5.86 19.46 -2.25
CA GLN A 52 -5.40 18.57 -1.17
C GLN A 52 -3.99 18.90 -0.67
N HIS A 53 -3.18 19.60 -1.49
CA HIS A 53 -1.80 19.99 -1.18
C HIS A 53 -1.65 21.45 -0.77
N LEU A 54 -2.74 22.23 -0.74
CA LEU A 54 -2.71 23.65 -0.41
C LEU A 54 -2.86 23.93 1.10
N TYR A 55 -3.26 22.93 1.85
CA TYR A 55 -3.54 23.08 3.28
C TYR A 55 -2.51 22.33 4.11
N ASP A 56 -2.21 22.83 5.32
CA ASP A 56 -1.30 22.20 6.28
C ASP A 56 -1.85 20.86 6.83
N THR A 57 -3.10 20.54 6.54
CA THR A 57 -3.76 19.31 6.97
C THR A 57 -3.59 18.24 5.90
N ASP A 58 -3.06 17.09 6.27
CA ASP A 58 -2.94 15.93 5.40
C ASP A 58 -4.33 15.40 4.99
N VAL A 59 -4.74 15.71 3.77
CA VAL A 59 -6.04 15.36 3.20
C VAL A 59 -5.86 14.45 2.00
N LYS A 60 -6.70 13.42 1.89
CA LYS A 60 -6.83 12.60 0.68
C LYS A 60 -8.18 12.86 0.01
N VAL A 61 -8.15 13.31 -1.22
CA VAL A 61 -9.33 13.46 -2.08
C VAL A 61 -9.47 12.23 -2.98
N ILE A 62 -10.65 11.59 -2.95
CA ILE A 62 -10.96 10.39 -3.76
C ILE A 62 -12.17 10.73 -4.64
N ILE A 63 -11.96 10.81 -5.96
CA ILE A 63 -12.99 11.21 -6.91
C ILE A 63 -13.47 10.00 -7.72
N LYS A 64 -14.80 9.82 -7.80
CA LYS A 64 -15.46 8.81 -8.63
C LYS A 64 -16.47 9.45 -9.56
N ASN A 65 -16.54 8.99 -10.83
CA ASN A 65 -17.46 9.51 -11.84
C ASN A 65 -18.51 8.45 -12.22
N ALA A 66 -19.77 8.81 -12.17
CA ALA A 66 -20.90 7.92 -12.43
C ALA A 66 -21.24 7.76 -13.92
N ASP A 67 -20.68 8.59 -14.81
CA ASP A 67 -20.95 8.55 -16.25
C ASP A 67 -22.45 8.56 -16.59
N ASN A 68 -23.17 9.44 -15.93
CA ASN A 68 -24.63 9.66 -16.10
C ASN A 68 -25.48 8.41 -15.76
N ARG A 69 -25.04 7.54 -14.82
CA ARG A 69 -25.76 6.33 -14.41
C ARG A 69 -26.06 6.35 -12.93
N ASN A 70 -27.34 6.36 -12.56
CA ASN A 70 -27.80 6.46 -11.16
C ASN A 70 -27.32 5.28 -10.31
N GLU A 71 -27.44 4.05 -10.80
CA GLU A 71 -27.02 2.83 -10.09
C GLU A 71 -25.50 2.85 -9.82
N ARG A 72 -24.73 3.32 -10.81
CA ARG A 72 -23.29 3.45 -10.66
C ARG A 72 -22.93 4.48 -9.60
N GLN A 73 -23.67 5.62 -9.56
CA GLN A 73 -23.45 6.64 -8.56
C GLN A 73 -23.77 6.13 -7.14
N CYS A 74 -24.87 5.39 -6.97
CA CYS A 74 -25.20 4.75 -5.69
C CYS A 74 -24.07 3.82 -5.23
N LEU A 75 -23.60 2.91 -6.10
CA LEU A 75 -22.52 1.98 -5.78
C LEU A 75 -21.21 2.72 -5.42
N GLN A 76 -20.92 3.82 -6.09
CA GLN A 76 -19.73 4.62 -5.82
C GLN A 76 -19.81 5.35 -4.47
N ILE A 77 -20.96 5.91 -4.11
CA ILE A 77 -21.19 6.51 -2.81
C ILE A 77 -21.02 5.45 -1.72
N ASP A 78 -21.62 4.27 -1.89
CA ASP A 78 -21.48 3.16 -0.94
C ASP A 78 -20.03 2.66 -0.82
N SER A 79 -19.30 2.63 -1.95
CA SER A 79 -17.86 2.31 -1.95
C SER A 79 -17.05 3.35 -1.15
N LEU A 80 -17.29 4.64 -1.36
CA LEU A 80 -16.62 5.71 -0.60
C LEU A 80 -16.90 5.62 0.89
N ILE A 81 -18.16 5.33 1.27
CA ILE A 81 -18.55 5.08 2.66
C ILE A 81 -17.77 3.89 3.26
N ASN A 82 -17.62 2.81 2.51
CA ASN A 82 -16.88 1.61 2.95
C ASN A 82 -15.36 1.82 2.98
N GLU A 83 -14.82 2.71 2.16
CA GLU A 83 -13.42 3.13 2.18
C GLU A 83 -13.11 4.03 3.40
N GLY A 84 -14.12 4.39 4.18
CA GLY A 84 -13.99 5.16 5.40
C GLY A 84 -13.64 6.62 5.11
N VAL A 85 -14.40 7.27 4.22
CA VAL A 85 -14.29 8.72 4.03
C VAL A 85 -14.92 9.47 5.21
N ASP A 86 -14.30 10.58 5.58
CA ASP A 86 -14.76 11.43 6.70
C ASP A 86 -15.82 12.43 6.25
N LEU A 87 -15.91 12.74 4.94
CA LEU A 87 -16.90 13.64 4.36
C LEU A 87 -17.19 13.23 2.91
N LEU A 88 -18.42 13.35 2.47
CA LEU A 88 -18.85 13.15 1.10
C LEU A 88 -19.18 14.49 0.42
N VAL A 89 -18.55 14.75 -0.73
CA VAL A 89 -18.96 15.77 -1.70
C VAL A 89 -19.72 15.05 -2.81
N VAL A 90 -20.95 15.45 -3.04
CA VAL A 90 -21.83 14.77 -4.03
C VAL A 90 -22.38 15.78 -5.01
N SER A 91 -22.15 15.55 -6.32
CA SER A 91 -22.87 16.19 -7.40
C SER A 91 -23.87 15.18 -7.95
N PRO A 92 -25.15 15.23 -7.56
CA PRO A 92 -26.10 14.18 -7.86
C PRO A 92 -26.47 14.16 -9.35
N ASN A 93 -26.64 12.95 -9.89
CA ASN A 93 -27.10 12.75 -11.27
C ASN A 93 -28.63 12.94 -11.37
N ASP A 94 -29.35 12.50 -10.36
CA ASP A 94 -30.80 12.51 -10.29
C ASP A 94 -31.27 13.08 -8.94
N TYR A 95 -32.47 13.67 -8.94
CA TYR A 95 -33.03 14.35 -7.77
C TYR A 95 -33.45 13.39 -6.65
N HIS A 96 -33.83 12.14 -6.97
CA HIS A 96 -34.37 11.16 -6.02
C HIS A 96 -33.54 9.87 -5.90
N ALA A 97 -32.90 9.45 -6.97
CA ALA A 97 -32.29 8.12 -7.07
C ALA A 97 -31.21 7.82 -6.02
N LEU A 98 -30.53 8.84 -5.49
CA LEU A 98 -29.43 8.68 -4.55
C LEU A 98 -29.84 8.64 -3.09
N ASN A 99 -31.13 8.86 -2.78
CA ASN A 99 -31.60 9.03 -1.39
C ASN A 99 -31.19 7.88 -0.47
N GLY A 100 -31.23 6.62 -0.94
CA GLY A 100 -30.85 5.46 -0.14
C GLY A 100 -29.36 5.44 0.23
N SER A 101 -28.46 5.74 -0.70
CA SER A 101 -27.02 5.79 -0.44
C SER A 101 -26.64 6.98 0.44
N LEU A 102 -27.28 8.13 0.23
CA LEU A 102 -27.08 9.32 1.07
C LEU A 102 -27.59 9.10 2.50
N GLN A 103 -28.69 8.38 2.66
CA GLN A 103 -29.21 8.02 3.98
C GLN A 103 -28.23 7.12 4.75
N ARG A 104 -27.58 6.14 4.06
CA ARG A 104 -26.54 5.30 4.68
C ARG A 104 -25.32 6.11 5.13
N ALA A 105 -24.93 7.15 4.38
CA ALA A 105 -23.87 8.07 4.81
C ALA A 105 -24.25 8.80 6.11
N ARG A 106 -25.48 9.28 6.21
CA ARG A 106 -26.00 9.95 7.41
C ARG A 106 -26.04 9.03 8.63
N GLU A 107 -26.49 7.79 8.47
CA GLU A 107 -26.52 6.79 9.54
C GLU A 107 -25.13 6.53 10.11
N LYS A 108 -24.09 6.73 9.30
CA LYS A 108 -22.69 6.68 9.73
C LYS A 108 -22.14 8.03 10.18
N ASN A 109 -22.96 9.07 10.30
CA ASN A 109 -22.59 10.43 10.67
C ASN A 109 -21.56 11.06 9.72
N ILE A 110 -21.54 10.68 8.44
CA ILE A 110 -20.67 11.26 7.43
C ILE A 110 -21.33 12.55 6.91
N PRO A 111 -20.71 13.74 7.07
CA PRO A 111 -21.21 14.98 6.52
C PRO A 111 -21.35 14.91 4.99
N ILE A 112 -22.45 15.49 4.46
CA ILE A 112 -22.73 15.53 3.02
C ILE A 112 -22.71 16.97 2.54
N VAL A 113 -21.82 17.27 1.59
CA VAL A 113 -21.77 18.55 0.88
C VAL A 113 -22.25 18.32 -0.55
N PHE A 114 -23.34 19.01 -0.92
CA PHE A 114 -23.74 19.02 -2.34
C PHE A 114 -22.90 20.03 -3.12
N PHE A 115 -22.44 19.61 -4.28
CA PHE A 115 -21.67 20.42 -5.21
C PHE A 115 -22.42 20.59 -6.53
N ASP A 116 -22.65 21.83 -6.95
CA ASP A 116 -23.31 22.22 -8.20
C ASP A 116 -24.78 21.80 -8.28
N ARG A 117 -25.14 20.59 -7.94
CA ARG A 117 -26.49 20.01 -8.00
C ARG A 117 -26.99 19.63 -6.61
N THR A 118 -28.32 19.62 -6.48
CA THR A 118 -29.02 19.19 -5.25
C THR A 118 -29.96 18.03 -5.51
N THR A 119 -30.42 17.38 -4.44
CA THR A 119 -31.45 16.32 -4.46
C THR A 119 -32.68 16.74 -3.67
N ALA A 120 -33.71 15.87 -3.60
CA ALA A 120 -34.86 16.01 -2.72
C ALA A 120 -34.48 16.00 -1.22
N MET A 121 -33.31 15.48 -0.86
CA MET A 121 -32.84 15.41 0.51
C MET A 121 -32.63 16.81 1.08
N LYS A 122 -33.38 17.15 2.12
CA LYS A 122 -33.27 18.45 2.80
C LYS A 122 -32.23 18.47 3.91
N ASP A 123 -31.87 17.29 4.41
CA ASP A 123 -30.97 17.13 5.54
C ASP A 123 -29.55 16.80 5.07
N TYR A 124 -28.90 17.80 4.51
CA TYR A 124 -27.50 17.81 4.10
C TYR A 124 -26.73 18.83 4.92
N THR A 125 -25.42 18.67 4.99
CA THR A 125 -24.54 19.54 5.80
C THR A 125 -24.36 20.91 5.17
N ALA A 126 -23.94 20.95 3.89
CA ALA A 126 -23.78 22.20 3.14
C ALA A 126 -23.99 21.99 1.65
N TYR A 127 -24.22 23.11 0.95
CA TYR A 127 -24.22 23.23 -0.51
C TYR A 127 -23.13 24.23 -0.91
N ILE A 128 -22.44 23.95 -2.00
CA ILE A 128 -21.51 24.88 -2.65
C ILE A 128 -21.62 24.77 -4.16
N GLY A 129 -21.66 25.89 -4.86
CA GLY A 129 -21.79 25.92 -6.33
C GLY A 129 -22.12 27.32 -6.83
N GLY A 130 -22.28 27.45 -8.15
CA GLY A 130 -22.74 28.69 -8.76
C GLY A 130 -24.23 28.97 -8.47
N ASP A 131 -24.59 30.24 -8.46
CA ASP A 131 -25.98 30.67 -8.38
C ASP A 131 -26.64 30.57 -9.77
N ASN A 132 -27.35 29.46 -10.01
CA ASN A 132 -28.01 29.21 -11.30
C ASN A 132 -29.18 30.16 -11.56
N ILE A 133 -29.88 30.63 -10.51
CA ILE A 133 -30.95 31.63 -10.68
C ILE A 133 -30.36 32.95 -11.11
N GLU A 134 -29.29 33.37 -10.48
CA GLU A 134 -28.55 34.61 -10.84
C GLU A 134 -27.96 34.50 -12.25
N ALA A 135 -27.38 33.34 -12.63
CA ALA A 135 -26.88 33.10 -13.97
C ALA A 135 -27.98 33.29 -15.03
N GLY A 136 -29.13 32.64 -14.84
CA GLY A 136 -30.29 32.82 -15.71
C GLY A 136 -30.76 34.29 -15.79
N ARG A 137 -30.91 34.92 -14.64
CA ARG A 137 -31.29 36.33 -14.55
C ARG A 137 -30.34 37.25 -15.30
N LYS A 138 -29.01 37.10 -15.11
CA LYS A 138 -28.00 37.89 -15.81
C LYS A 138 -28.01 37.70 -17.31
N MET A 139 -28.23 36.47 -17.76
CA MET A 139 -28.33 36.19 -19.21
C MET A 139 -29.59 36.72 -19.81
N ALA A 140 -30.72 36.79 -19.07
CA ALA A 140 -31.95 37.44 -19.53
C ALA A 140 -31.77 38.96 -19.64
N GLU A 141 -31.13 39.61 -18.67
CA GLU A 141 -30.81 41.06 -18.72
C GLU A 141 -29.91 41.37 -19.92
N TYR A 142 -28.92 40.49 -20.20
CA TYR A 142 -28.04 40.64 -21.35
C TYR A 142 -28.78 40.42 -22.69
N ALA A 143 -29.63 39.41 -22.78
CA ALA A 143 -30.48 39.16 -23.93
C ALA A 143 -31.38 40.38 -24.24
N ALA A 144 -32.03 40.93 -23.22
CA ALA A 144 -32.86 42.14 -23.38
C ALA A 144 -32.04 43.35 -23.81
N MET A 145 -30.79 43.48 -23.39
CA MET A 145 -29.88 44.53 -23.88
C MET A 145 -29.60 44.37 -25.39
N LEU A 146 -29.29 43.15 -25.84
CA LEU A 146 -29.06 42.84 -27.26
C LEU A 146 -30.30 43.13 -28.11
N CYS A 147 -31.49 42.80 -27.60
CA CYS A 147 -32.76 43.06 -28.29
C CYS A 147 -32.99 44.55 -28.53
N ARG A 148 -32.59 45.44 -27.64
CA ARG A 148 -32.74 46.91 -27.79
C ARG A 148 -31.99 47.45 -29.01
N ASP A 149 -30.85 46.91 -29.33
CA ASP A 149 -30.05 47.31 -30.49
C ASP A 149 -30.71 46.86 -31.78
N SER A 150 -31.32 45.67 -31.79
CA SER A 150 -32.07 45.13 -32.96
C SER A 150 -33.40 45.89 -33.22
N VAL A 151 -34.15 46.22 -32.15
CA VAL A 151 -35.42 46.98 -32.26
C VAL A 151 -35.24 48.35 -32.89
N ARG A 152 -34.15 49.06 -32.57
CA ARG A 152 -33.85 50.36 -33.14
C ARG A 152 -33.66 50.36 -34.65
N THR A 153 -33.26 49.20 -35.23
CA THR A 153 -32.94 49.10 -36.66
C THR A 153 -34.11 48.53 -37.49
N GLU A 154 -34.92 47.64 -36.91
CA GLU A 154 -35.95 46.89 -37.71
C GLU A 154 -37.40 47.22 -37.37
N GLY A 155 -37.67 47.92 -36.23
CA GLY A 155 -39.03 48.35 -35.84
C GLY A 155 -40.04 47.22 -35.52
N ARG A 156 -39.54 45.97 -35.30
CA ARG A 156 -40.35 44.82 -34.96
C ARG A 156 -40.05 44.37 -33.52
N GLN A 157 -40.96 43.59 -32.94
CA GLN A 157 -40.76 42.93 -31.67
C GLN A 157 -39.65 41.88 -31.79
N PRO A 158 -38.60 41.96 -30.94
CA PRO A 158 -37.53 40.97 -30.99
C PRO A 158 -37.96 39.66 -30.36
N ILE A 159 -37.41 38.58 -30.89
CA ILE A 159 -37.72 37.19 -30.48
C ILE A 159 -36.50 36.59 -29.74
N VAL A 160 -36.74 36.13 -28.53
CA VAL A 160 -35.77 35.45 -27.71
C VAL A 160 -36.13 33.97 -27.53
N LEU A 161 -35.27 33.09 -27.95
CA LEU A 161 -35.44 31.64 -27.83
C LEU A 161 -34.50 31.07 -26.74
N GLU A 162 -35.06 30.52 -25.69
CA GLU A 162 -34.32 29.77 -24.67
C GLU A 162 -34.33 28.27 -25.02
N MET A 163 -33.15 27.65 -25.14
CA MET A 163 -32.98 26.20 -25.24
C MET A 163 -32.52 25.68 -23.87
N THR A 164 -33.46 25.16 -23.08
CA THR A 164 -33.19 24.72 -21.70
C THR A 164 -32.50 23.37 -21.69
N GLY A 165 -31.74 23.06 -20.60
CA GLY A 165 -31.42 21.67 -20.30
C GLY A 165 -32.66 20.93 -19.78
N PRO A 166 -32.53 19.60 -19.45
CA PRO A 166 -33.61 18.84 -18.81
C PRO A 166 -34.02 19.47 -17.47
N LEU A 167 -35.29 19.89 -17.38
CA LEU A 167 -35.79 20.65 -16.22
C LEU A 167 -35.89 19.81 -14.91
N GLU A 168 -35.74 18.49 -15.02
CA GLU A 168 -35.61 17.57 -13.88
C GLU A 168 -34.24 17.74 -13.15
N ILE A 169 -33.29 18.40 -13.81
CA ILE A 169 -31.94 18.67 -13.24
C ILE A 169 -31.95 20.06 -12.63
N SER A 170 -31.55 20.15 -11.35
CA SER A 170 -31.65 21.40 -10.58
C SER A 170 -30.98 22.63 -11.24
N PRO A 171 -29.78 22.60 -11.82
CA PRO A 171 -29.22 23.73 -12.54
C PRO A 171 -30.06 24.21 -13.72
N ALA A 172 -30.61 23.30 -14.52
CA ALA A 172 -31.41 23.66 -15.67
C ALA A 172 -32.74 24.31 -15.25
N ALA A 173 -33.42 23.75 -14.23
CA ALA A 173 -34.64 24.35 -13.69
C ALA A 173 -34.40 25.74 -13.09
N GLN A 174 -33.30 25.93 -12.38
CA GLN A 174 -32.95 27.20 -11.74
C GLN A 174 -32.53 28.24 -12.80
N ARG A 175 -31.72 27.89 -13.83
CA ARG A 175 -31.37 28.77 -14.93
C ARG A 175 -32.63 29.22 -15.69
N HIS A 176 -33.51 28.30 -16.02
CA HIS A 176 -34.80 28.60 -16.66
C HIS A 176 -35.65 29.54 -15.78
N LYS A 177 -35.78 29.25 -14.48
CA LYS A 177 -36.52 30.13 -13.57
C LYS A 177 -35.96 31.55 -13.54
N GLY A 178 -34.63 31.69 -13.36
CA GLY A 178 -33.98 32.99 -13.33
C GLY A 178 -34.13 33.75 -14.62
N PHE A 179 -34.00 33.05 -15.78
CA PHE A 179 -34.15 33.66 -17.12
C PHE A 179 -35.60 34.05 -17.39
N SER A 180 -36.56 33.16 -17.25
CA SER A 180 -37.96 33.39 -17.54
C SER A 180 -38.58 34.49 -16.66
N GLU A 181 -38.26 34.53 -15.35
CA GLU A 181 -38.73 35.60 -14.47
C GLU A 181 -38.12 36.96 -14.79
N ALA A 182 -36.89 37.01 -15.30
CA ALA A 182 -36.25 38.27 -15.66
C ALA A 182 -36.68 38.77 -17.04
N ILE A 183 -36.74 37.91 -18.07
CA ILE A 183 -37.11 38.28 -19.44
C ILE A 183 -38.56 38.71 -19.51
N SER A 184 -39.48 38.15 -18.72
CA SER A 184 -40.90 38.51 -18.68
C SER A 184 -41.16 39.97 -18.20
N ARG A 185 -40.14 40.65 -17.64
CA ARG A 185 -40.25 42.10 -17.30
C ARG A 185 -40.17 42.98 -18.51
N TYR A 186 -39.76 42.46 -19.66
CA TYR A 186 -39.63 43.16 -20.93
C TYR A 186 -40.80 42.78 -21.85
N SER A 187 -41.90 43.51 -21.74
CA SER A 187 -43.14 43.24 -22.45
C SER A 187 -43.03 43.40 -23.97
N ASP A 188 -42.01 44.06 -24.46
CA ASP A 188 -41.66 44.27 -25.85
C ASP A 188 -40.85 43.14 -26.48
N ILE A 189 -40.55 42.06 -25.71
CA ILE A 189 -39.82 40.91 -26.17
C ILE A 189 -40.79 39.71 -26.31
N ASP A 190 -40.77 39.01 -27.45
CA ASP A 190 -41.45 37.75 -27.69
C ASP A 190 -40.52 36.59 -27.21
N TYR A 191 -40.89 35.98 -26.08
CA TYR A 191 -40.09 34.95 -25.47
C TYR A 191 -40.63 33.56 -25.67
N HIS A 192 -39.79 32.68 -26.18
CA HIS A 192 -40.06 31.24 -26.34
C HIS A 192 -39.01 30.39 -25.62
N HIS A 193 -39.42 29.23 -25.11
CA HIS A 193 -38.48 28.24 -24.60
C HIS A 193 -38.74 26.87 -25.22
N VAL A 194 -37.65 26.12 -25.48
CA VAL A 194 -37.69 24.75 -26.00
C VAL A 194 -36.77 23.86 -25.14
N PRO A 195 -37.29 22.74 -24.60
CA PRO A 195 -36.46 21.77 -23.88
C PRO A 195 -35.44 21.11 -24.82
N SER A 196 -34.23 20.93 -24.32
CA SER A 196 -33.17 20.20 -25.02
C SER A 196 -32.50 19.17 -24.12
N LYS A 197 -31.68 18.32 -24.70
CA LYS A 197 -30.83 17.33 -23.96
C LYS A 197 -29.52 17.93 -23.42
N TRP A 198 -29.41 19.28 -23.43
CA TRP A 198 -28.23 19.98 -22.99
C TRP A 198 -26.94 19.58 -23.74
N SER A 199 -27.04 19.36 -25.03
CA SER A 199 -25.93 18.91 -25.86
C SER A 199 -25.81 19.73 -27.14
N TYR A 200 -24.60 19.78 -27.71
CA TYR A 200 -24.27 20.42 -28.96
C TYR A 200 -25.21 19.94 -30.10
N ASP A 201 -25.33 18.63 -30.28
CA ASP A 201 -26.06 18.03 -31.38
C ASP A 201 -27.56 18.30 -31.30
N ASP A 202 -28.12 18.25 -30.09
CA ASP A 202 -29.55 18.45 -29.90
C ASP A 202 -29.94 19.93 -30.11
N CYS A 203 -29.17 20.88 -29.54
CA CYS A 203 -29.42 22.31 -29.79
C CYS A 203 -29.19 22.70 -31.26
N LYS A 204 -28.19 22.08 -31.91
CA LYS A 204 -27.99 22.23 -33.35
C LYS A 204 -29.19 21.74 -34.16
N ARG A 205 -29.76 20.59 -33.81
CA ARG A 205 -30.98 20.05 -34.44
C ARG A 205 -32.17 20.95 -34.20
N ILE A 206 -32.43 21.39 -32.98
CA ILE A 206 -33.54 22.28 -32.62
C ILE A 206 -33.45 23.59 -33.43
N MET A 207 -32.28 24.20 -33.51
CA MET A 207 -32.07 25.42 -34.26
C MET A 207 -32.25 25.22 -35.76
N GLN A 208 -31.81 24.07 -36.32
CA GLN A 208 -32.07 23.75 -37.73
C GLN A 208 -33.57 23.59 -38.03
N GLU A 209 -34.33 22.95 -37.16
CA GLU A 209 -35.77 22.79 -37.26
C GLU A 209 -36.48 24.16 -37.22
N TRP A 210 -36.10 25.00 -36.22
CA TRP A 210 -36.63 26.37 -36.07
C TRP A 210 -36.47 27.20 -37.35
N LEU A 211 -35.26 27.19 -37.91
CA LEU A 211 -34.97 27.97 -39.13
C LEU A 211 -35.61 27.36 -40.41
N LYS A 212 -35.74 26.04 -40.51
CA LYS A 212 -36.43 25.37 -41.62
C LYS A 212 -37.92 25.71 -41.67
N GLU A 213 -38.54 25.94 -40.52
CA GLU A 213 -39.94 26.38 -40.41
C GLU A 213 -40.12 27.86 -40.77
N GLY A 214 -39.07 28.55 -41.16
CA GLY A 214 -39.11 29.97 -41.52
C GLY A 214 -39.25 30.91 -40.29
N LYS A 215 -39.10 30.42 -39.09
CA LYS A 215 -39.18 31.22 -37.85
C LYS A 215 -37.95 32.10 -37.73
N THR A 216 -38.16 33.34 -37.33
CA THR A 216 -37.07 34.29 -36.98
C THR A 216 -36.74 34.20 -35.50
N VAL A 217 -35.53 34.65 -35.13
CA VAL A 217 -35.08 34.78 -33.76
C VAL A 217 -33.93 35.81 -33.71
N ASP A 218 -33.91 36.63 -32.70
CA ASP A 218 -32.87 37.67 -32.54
C ASP A 218 -31.80 37.21 -31.54
N VAL A 219 -32.23 36.54 -30.45
CA VAL A 219 -31.31 36.02 -29.41
C VAL A 219 -31.63 34.57 -29.07
N VAL A 220 -30.64 33.75 -29.08
CA VAL A 220 -30.71 32.35 -28.64
C VAL A 220 -29.90 32.18 -27.39
N PHE A 221 -30.60 31.84 -26.30
CA PHE A 221 -29.95 31.50 -25.02
C PHE A 221 -29.93 29.97 -24.85
N CYS A 222 -28.75 29.42 -24.63
CA CYS A 222 -28.59 28.01 -24.29
C CYS A 222 -27.98 27.85 -22.89
N HIS A 223 -28.40 26.84 -22.17
CA HIS A 223 -27.93 26.56 -20.80
C HIS A 223 -26.49 26.09 -20.71
N SER A 224 -25.76 25.95 -21.82
CA SER A 224 -24.31 25.78 -21.87
C SER A 224 -23.72 26.40 -23.12
N ASP A 225 -22.42 26.73 -23.09
CA ASP A 225 -21.71 27.26 -24.26
C ASP A 225 -21.64 26.28 -25.39
N LEU A 226 -21.42 25.00 -25.11
CA LEU A 226 -21.37 23.94 -26.12
C LEU A 226 -22.70 23.81 -26.88
N ALA A 227 -23.81 23.93 -26.15
CA ALA A 227 -25.15 23.95 -26.77
C ALA A 227 -25.36 25.21 -27.62
N ALA A 228 -24.93 26.37 -27.15
CA ALA A 228 -25.00 27.63 -27.88
C ALA A 228 -24.15 27.61 -29.17
N ILE A 229 -22.95 27.02 -29.12
CA ILE A 229 -22.09 26.81 -30.29
C ILE A 229 -22.80 25.87 -31.29
N GLY A 230 -23.49 24.83 -30.80
CA GLY A 230 -24.30 23.97 -31.65
C GLY A 230 -25.40 24.71 -32.41
N ALA A 231 -26.12 25.60 -31.72
CA ALA A 231 -27.15 26.46 -32.32
C ALA A 231 -26.53 27.45 -33.33
N TYR A 232 -25.38 28.08 -33.00
CA TYR A 232 -24.62 28.92 -33.92
C TYR A 232 -24.22 28.18 -35.19
N GLU A 233 -23.68 26.97 -35.10
CA GLU A 233 -23.29 26.18 -36.26
C GLU A 233 -24.51 25.75 -37.13
N ALA A 234 -25.67 25.63 -36.52
CA ALA A 234 -26.91 25.43 -37.29
C ALA A 234 -27.27 26.70 -38.07
N ALA A 235 -27.29 27.87 -37.42
CA ALA A 235 -27.60 29.15 -38.06
C ALA A 235 -26.62 29.47 -39.22
N LYS A 236 -25.36 29.13 -39.08
CA LYS A 236 -24.34 29.29 -40.10
C LYS A 236 -24.65 28.53 -41.39
N LYS A 237 -25.28 27.36 -41.32
CA LYS A 237 -25.73 26.60 -42.49
C LYS A 237 -26.86 27.30 -43.27
N PHE A 238 -27.59 28.19 -42.60
CA PHE A 238 -28.66 29.00 -43.20
C PHE A 238 -28.20 30.44 -43.48
N HIS A 239 -26.92 30.76 -43.33
CA HIS A 239 -26.35 32.11 -43.47
C HIS A 239 -27.02 33.14 -42.56
N LYS A 240 -27.42 32.71 -41.35
CA LYS A 240 -28.10 33.51 -40.33
C LYS A 240 -27.27 33.78 -39.09
N GLU A 241 -26.01 33.32 -39.06
CA GLU A 241 -25.11 33.44 -37.90
C GLU A 241 -24.77 34.90 -37.52
N ARG A 242 -24.97 35.84 -38.45
CA ARG A 242 -24.71 37.29 -38.21
C ARG A 242 -25.93 38.06 -37.77
N ASP A 243 -27.11 37.48 -38.06
CA ASP A 243 -28.41 38.08 -37.77
C ASP A 243 -28.91 37.72 -36.36
N ILE A 244 -28.30 36.72 -35.74
CA ILE A 244 -28.73 36.11 -34.48
C ILE A 244 -27.61 36.20 -33.42
N HIS A 245 -27.97 36.63 -32.25
CA HIS A 245 -27.09 36.62 -31.10
C HIS A 245 -27.19 35.30 -30.33
N PHE A 246 -26.07 34.63 -30.11
CA PHE A 246 -25.99 33.39 -29.31
C PHE A 246 -25.33 33.67 -27.99
N ILE A 247 -25.96 33.26 -26.88
CA ILE A 247 -25.44 33.43 -25.54
C ILE A 247 -25.52 32.11 -24.79
N GLY A 248 -24.51 31.86 -23.94
CA GLY A 248 -24.33 30.58 -23.22
C GLY A 248 -23.98 30.74 -21.77
N ILE A 249 -23.78 29.62 -21.12
CA ILE A 249 -23.28 29.50 -19.75
C ILE A 249 -22.14 28.47 -19.76
N ASP A 250 -21.17 28.59 -18.95
CA ASP A 250 -20.02 27.83 -18.51
C ASP A 250 -18.76 28.68 -18.53
N GLY A 251 -18.51 29.46 -19.60
CA GLY A 251 -17.38 30.39 -19.68
C GLY A 251 -16.02 29.70 -19.53
N LEU A 252 -15.88 28.49 -20.12
CA LEU A 252 -14.63 27.75 -20.03
C LEU A 252 -13.59 28.24 -21.04
N PRO A 253 -12.29 28.32 -20.64
CA PRO A 253 -11.19 28.49 -21.58
C PRO A 253 -11.14 27.37 -22.60
N GLY A 254 -10.89 27.71 -23.89
CA GLY A 254 -10.90 26.75 -24.98
C GLY A 254 -12.31 26.33 -25.44
N GLU A 255 -13.37 26.96 -24.90
CA GLU A 255 -14.77 26.71 -25.26
C GLU A 255 -15.55 28.04 -25.31
N GLY A 256 -16.32 28.40 -24.28
CA GLY A 256 -17.15 29.59 -24.24
C GLY A 256 -16.37 30.88 -24.38
N ILE A 257 -15.26 31.06 -23.62
CA ILE A 257 -14.39 32.23 -23.73
C ILE A 257 -13.86 32.38 -25.16
N ASP A 258 -13.37 31.30 -25.74
CA ASP A 258 -12.85 31.31 -27.12
C ASP A 258 -13.96 31.58 -28.16
N ALA A 259 -15.16 31.04 -27.91
CA ALA A 259 -16.31 31.29 -28.80
C ALA A 259 -16.74 32.75 -28.76
N VAL A 260 -16.72 33.41 -27.61
CA VAL A 260 -16.95 34.88 -27.51
C VAL A 260 -15.85 35.64 -28.23
N GLN A 261 -14.60 35.25 -28.05
CA GLN A 261 -13.44 35.91 -28.70
C GLN A 261 -13.50 35.78 -30.24
N LYS A 262 -14.00 34.64 -30.75
CA LYS A 262 -14.17 34.40 -32.19
C LYS A 262 -15.46 35.00 -32.76
N GLY A 263 -16.28 35.60 -31.93
CA GLY A 263 -17.59 36.18 -32.37
C GLY A 263 -18.67 35.12 -32.69
N GLN A 264 -18.48 33.87 -32.24
CA GLN A 264 -19.48 32.82 -32.34
C GLN A 264 -20.57 32.97 -31.28
N LEU A 265 -20.20 33.44 -30.09
CA LEU A 265 -21.12 33.79 -29.02
C LEU A 265 -21.04 35.29 -28.76
N SER A 266 -22.19 35.92 -28.50
CA SER A 266 -22.30 37.31 -28.07
C SER A 266 -21.98 37.48 -26.60
N ALA A 267 -22.16 36.44 -25.78
CA ALA A 267 -21.76 36.35 -24.39
C ALA A 267 -21.77 34.94 -23.84
N SER A 268 -21.03 34.75 -22.77
CA SER A 268 -21.10 33.56 -21.93
C SER A 268 -21.04 33.93 -20.45
N TYR A 269 -21.87 33.35 -19.61
CA TYR A 269 -21.77 33.47 -18.16
C TYR A 269 -20.74 32.47 -17.65
N ILE A 270 -19.68 32.94 -16.98
CA ILE A 270 -18.74 32.03 -16.32
C ILE A 270 -19.47 31.32 -15.19
N TYR A 271 -19.59 30.01 -15.30
CA TYR A 271 -20.12 29.20 -14.20
C TYR A 271 -18.94 28.62 -13.41
N PRO A 272 -18.79 29.01 -12.11
CA PRO A 272 -17.56 28.77 -11.37
C PRO A 272 -17.37 27.27 -11.07
N THR A 273 -16.15 26.79 -11.21
CA THR A 273 -15.73 25.43 -10.82
C THR A 273 -15.17 25.41 -9.39
N HIS A 274 -14.25 26.29 -9.09
CA HIS A 274 -13.64 26.55 -7.75
C HIS A 274 -13.54 25.32 -6.84
N GLY A 275 -12.93 24.23 -7.34
CA GLY A 275 -12.76 23.00 -6.60
C GLY A 275 -11.96 23.17 -5.30
N GLU A 276 -11.08 24.17 -5.25
CA GLU A 276 -10.35 24.57 -4.05
C GLU A 276 -11.27 25.08 -2.93
N GLU A 277 -12.33 25.81 -3.26
CA GLU A 277 -13.31 26.28 -2.28
C GLU A 277 -14.17 25.12 -1.74
N VAL A 278 -14.42 24.09 -2.57
CA VAL A 278 -15.12 22.85 -2.16
C VAL A 278 -14.32 22.14 -1.08
N ILE A 279 -13.01 21.96 -1.28
CA ILE A 279 -12.13 21.32 -0.31
C ILE A 279 -11.95 22.19 0.93
N ALA A 280 -11.85 23.52 0.78
CA ALA A 280 -11.80 24.45 1.91
C ALA A 280 -13.03 24.35 2.81
N LEU A 281 -14.24 24.28 2.21
CA LEU A 281 -15.50 24.09 2.93
C LEU A 281 -15.53 22.73 3.64
N ALA A 282 -15.13 21.67 2.95
CA ALA A 282 -15.06 20.32 3.52
C ALA A 282 -14.14 20.29 4.76
N LEU A 283 -12.97 20.92 4.69
CA LEU A 283 -12.05 21.01 5.83
C LEU A 283 -12.63 21.83 7.00
N ARG A 284 -13.28 22.95 6.73
CA ARG A 284 -13.97 23.73 7.79
C ARG A 284 -14.98 22.89 8.53
N ILE A 285 -15.77 22.08 7.81
CA ILE A 285 -16.77 21.17 8.39
C ILE A 285 -16.08 20.12 9.27
N LEU A 286 -15.04 19.45 8.75
CA LEU A 286 -14.31 18.40 9.46
C LEU A 286 -13.54 18.90 10.68
N GLU A 287 -13.08 20.14 10.64
CA GLU A 287 -12.38 20.80 11.75
C GLU A 287 -13.33 21.49 12.75
N GLY A 288 -14.64 21.41 12.55
CA GLY A 288 -15.63 22.04 13.41
C GLY A 288 -15.60 23.58 13.38
N LYS A 289 -15.05 24.17 12.31
CA LYS A 289 -14.99 25.61 12.10
C LYS A 289 -16.33 26.14 11.59
N PRO A 290 -16.68 27.42 11.83
CA PRO A 290 -17.90 28.02 11.30
C PRO A 290 -17.95 27.96 9.77
N PHE A 291 -19.12 27.62 9.22
CA PHE A 291 -19.40 27.59 7.79
C PHE A 291 -20.85 27.98 7.50
N GLU A 292 -21.11 28.45 6.30
CA GLU A 292 -22.47 28.70 5.83
C GLU A 292 -23.06 27.43 5.22
N ARG A 293 -24.36 27.22 5.39
CA ARG A 293 -25.05 26.07 4.82
C ARG A 293 -25.16 26.14 3.29
N VAL A 294 -25.29 27.35 2.74
CA VAL A 294 -25.38 27.60 1.29
C VAL A 294 -24.25 28.56 0.91
N ASN A 295 -23.37 28.09 0.06
CA ASN A 295 -22.18 28.81 -0.39
C ASN A 295 -22.29 29.06 -1.89
N ASN A 296 -22.84 30.22 -2.28
CA ASN A 296 -22.93 30.61 -3.67
C ASN A 296 -21.64 31.30 -4.14
N MET A 297 -20.98 30.68 -5.11
CA MET A 297 -19.79 31.22 -5.75
C MET A 297 -20.17 32.39 -6.67
N LYS A 298 -19.45 33.48 -6.59
CA LYS A 298 -19.69 34.68 -7.44
C LYS A 298 -19.14 34.49 -8.85
N SER A 299 -19.81 35.10 -9.82
CA SER A 299 -19.37 35.08 -11.20
C SER A 299 -19.90 36.24 -12.02
N PHE A 300 -19.54 36.29 -13.30
CA PHE A 300 -19.84 37.40 -14.19
C PHE A 300 -19.99 36.96 -15.65
N VAL A 301 -20.45 37.87 -16.50
CA VAL A 301 -20.65 37.63 -17.93
C VAL A 301 -19.38 38.02 -18.71
N VAL A 302 -18.94 37.11 -19.57
CA VAL A 302 -17.92 37.34 -20.59
C VAL A 302 -18.60 37.90 -21.81
N THR A 303 -18.10 39.02 -22.31
CA THR A 303 -18.61 39.71 -23.46
C THR A 303 -17.46 40.09 -24.41
N PRO A 304 -17.69 40.53 -25.66
CA PRO A 304 -16.62 40.99 -26.55
C PRO A 304 -15.75 42.12 -25.95
N GLN A 305 -16.29 42.90 -25.01
CA GLN A 305 -15.57 44.02 -24.38
C GLN A 305 -14.56 43.60 -23.33
N ASN A 306 -14.78 42.44 -22.65
CA ASN A 306 -13.91 41.97 -21.56
C ASN A 306 -13.21 40.65 -21.85
N VAL A 307 -13.54 39.98 -22.95
CA VAL A 307 -13.03 38.62 -23.26
C VAL A 307 -11.51 38.59 -23.41
N ALA A 308 -10.88 39.65 -23.92
CA ALA A 308 -9.43 39.66 -24.13
C ALA A 308 -8.68 39.57 -22.79
N ASP A 309 -9.08 40.35 -21.79
CA ASP A 309 -8.46 40.37 -20.45
C ASP A 309 -8.73 39.06 -19.72
N ILE A 310 -9.95 38.52 -19.84
CA ILE A 310 -10.35 37.26 -19.23
C ILE A 310 -9.58 36.09 -19.84
N SER A 311 -9.43 36.07 -21.18
CA SER A 311 -8.69 35.04 -21.89
C SER A 311 -7.22 34.99 -21.48
N LEU A 312 -6.57 36.18 -21.39
CA LEU A 312 -5.19 36.32 -20.93
C LEU A 312 -5.03 35.81 -19.48
N SER A 313 -5.91 36.23 -18.58
CA SER A 313 -5.90 35.80 -17.18
C SER A 313 -6.13 34.32 -17.04
N SER A 314 -7.16 33.76 -17.70
CA SER A 314 -7.49 32.35 -17.67
C SER A 314 -6.38 31.46 -18.23
N ASN A 315 -5.77 31.86 -19.35
CA ASN A 315 -4.65 31.14 -19.97
C ASN A 315 -3.40 31.16 -19.08
N SER A 316 -3.14 32.29 -18.38
CA SER A 316 -2.04 32.38 -17.42
C SER A 316 -2.27 31.45 -16.24
N LEU A 317 -3.47 31.46 -15.63
CA LEU A 317 -3.84 30.55 -14.53
C LEU A 317 -3.78 29.08 -14.95
N MET A 318 -4.25 28.75 -16.15
CA MET A 318 -4.22 27.39 -16.66
C MET A 318 -2.78 26.88 -16.83
N LYS A 319 -1.88 27.71 -17.37
CA LYS A 319 -0.44 27.39 -17.47
C LYS A 319 0.20 27.21 -16.10
N GLN A 320 -0.11 28.09 -15.14
CA GLN A 320 0.37 27.96 -13.76
C GLN A 320 -0.11 26.66 -13.11
N ASN A 321 -1.39 26.31 -13.24
CA ASN A 321 -1.95 25.09 -12.70
C ASN A 321 -1.33 23.83 -13.36
N GLN A 322 -1.11 23.82 -14.66
CA GLN A 322 -0.40 22.75 -15.37
C GLN A 322 1.05 22.61 -14.89
N TYR A 323 1.73 23.73 -14.68
CA TYR A 323 3.10 23.75 -14.16
C TYR A 323 3.15 23.19 -12.74
N LEU A 324 2.24 23.62 -11.87
CA LEU A 324 2.12 23.11 -10.50
C LEU A 324 1.82 21.60 -10.48
N ALA A 325 0.88 21.14 -11.30
CA ALA A 325 0.57 19.71 -11.43
C ALA A 325 1.79 18.89 -11.88
N THR A 326 2.59 19.44 -12.81
CA THR A 326 3.83 18.81 -13.27
C THR A 326 4.88 18.74 -12.15
N ILE A 327 5.03 19.82 -11.36
CA ILE A 327 5.94 19.82 -10.20
C ILE A 327 5.48 18.80 -9.15
N GLN A 328 4.18 18.76 -8.85
CA GLN A 328 3.61 17.79 -7.88
C GLN A 328 3.86 16.35 -8.32
N SER A 329 3.58 16.01 -9.57
CA SER A 329 3.85 14.67 -10.11
C SER A 329 5.33 14.29 -10.01
N LYS A 330 6.25 15.23 -10.30
CA LYS A 330 7.68 15.01 -10.12
C LYS A 330 8.04 14.81 -8.64
N LEU A 331 7.49 15.61 -7.75
CA LEU A 331 7.74 15.53 -6.31
C LEU A 331 7.28 14.18 -5.75
N GLU A 332 6.07 13.72 -6.11
CA GLU A 332 5.57 12.39 -5.73
C GLU A 332 6.49 11.27 -6.23
N THR A 333 6.96 11.39 -7.46
CA THR A 333 7.92 10.44 -8.04
C THR A 333 9.23 10.42 -7.25
N TYR A 334 9.79 11.59 -6.91
CA TYR A 334 11.01 11.69 -6.11
C TYR A 334 10.82 11.15 -4.69
N LEU A 335 9.70 11.44 -4.05
CA LEU A 335 9.37 10.90 -2.73
C LEU A 335 9.24 9.37 -2.79
N GLY A 336 8.62 8.83 -3.83
CA GLY A 336 8.54 7.39 -4.08
C GLY A 336 9.93 6.76 -4.19
N PHE A 337 10.83 7.34 -4.99
CA PHE A 337 12.23 6.88 -5.10
C PHE A 337 12.97 6.97 -3.77
N TYR A 338 12.79 8.05 -3.02
CA TYR A 338 13.41 8.23 -1.70
C TYR A 338 12.96 7.14 -0.72
N HIS A 339 11.69 6.80 -0.68
CA HIS A 339 11.19 5.72 0.17
C HIS A 339 11.76 4.35 -0.22
N ILE A 340 11.85 4.05 -1.52
CA ILE A 340 12.48 2.81 -2.03
C ILE A 340 13.95 2.78 -1.62
N GLN A 341 14.69 3.87 -1.86
CA GLN A 341 16.11 3.97 -1.53
C GLN A 341 16.36 3.78 -0.02
N ARG A 342 15.55 4.44 0.82
CA ARG A 342 15.59 4.28 2.28
C ARG A 342 15.36 2.83 2.71
N SER A 343 14.35 2.17 2.13
CA SER A 343 14.06 0.77 2.41
C SER A 343 15.21 -0.16 2.01
N LEU A 344 15.81 0.06 0.85
CA LEU A 344 17.00 -0.70 0.38
C LEU A 344 18.20 -0.52 1.33
N LEU A 345 18.45 0.71 1.81
CA LEU A 345 19.51 0.97 2.78
C LEU A 345 19.28 0.24 4.10
N ILE A 346 18.05 0.21 4.61
CA ILE A 346 17.70 -0.55 5.82
C ILE A 346 17.94 -2.03 5.62
N VAL A 347 17.51 -2.61 4.49
CA VAL A 347 17.74 -4.03 4.16
C VAL A 347 19.25 -4.32 4.05
N ALA A 348 20.02 -3.48 3.36
CA ALA A 348 21.47 -3.63 3.25
C ALA A 348 22.15 -3.60 4.63
N PHE A 349 21.76 -2.68 5.50
CA PHE A 349 22.28 -2.60 6.87
C PHE A 349 21.98 -3.88 7.67
N LEU A 350 20.77 -4.41 7.57
CA LEU A 350 20.38 -5.66 8.22
C LEU A 350 21.18 -6.87 7.72
N VAL A 351 21.43 -6.94 6.40
CA VAL A 351 22.27 -8.00 5.82
C VAL A 351 23.71 -7.91 6.31
N ILE A 352 24.30 -6.71 6.37
CA ILE A 352 25.63 -6.49 6.90
C ILE A 352 25.71 -6.92 8.38
N LEU A 353 24.70 -6.56 9.18
CA LEU A 353 24.63 -6.96 10.58
C LEU A 353 24.58 -8.48 10.76
N LEU A 354 23.76 -9.16 9.93
CA LEU A 354 23.68 -10.62 9.93
C LEU A 354 25.01 -11.28 9.55
N LEU A 355 25.69 -10.77 8.55
CA LEU A 355 27.02 -11.25 8.15
C LEU A 355 28.06 -11.05 9.28
N ALA A 356 28.04 -9.91 9.94
CA ALA A 356 28.91 -9.63 11.07
C ALA A 356 28.68 -10.62 12.23
N VAL A 357 27.41 -10.92 12.55
CA VAL A 357 27.05 -11.94 13.57
C VAL A 357 27.51 -13.33 13.13
N ALA A 358 27.32 -13.70 11.87
CA ALA A 358 27.77 -14.99 11.33
C ALA A 358 29.31 -15.13 11.40
N VAL A 359 30.04 -14.09 11.05
CA VAL A 359 31.51 -14.06 11.15
C VAL A 359 31.96 -14.18 12.63
N ALA A 360 31.32 -13.44 13.54
CA ALA A 360 31.64 -13.50 14.96
C ALA A 360 31.38 -14.89 15.57
N THR A 361 30.27 -15.53 15.19
CA THR A 361 29.92 -16.88 15.67
C THR A 361 30.87 -17.94 15.10
N THR A 362 31.19 -17.88 13.82
CA THR A 362 32.17 -18.81 13.19
C THR A 362 33.57 -18.63 13.79
N TRP A 363 34.01 -17.40 14.00
CA TRP A 363 35.29 -17.12 14.65
C TRP A 363 35.34 -17.69 16.07
N ARG A 364 34.29 -17.52 16.87
CA ARG A 364 34.17 -18.12 18.21
C ARG A 364 34.21 -19.65 18.13
N ALA A 365 33.48 -20.26 17.22
CA ALA A 365 33.50 -21.72 17.05
C ALA A 365 34.87 -22.24 16.68
N VAL A 366 35.56 -21.61 15.70
CA VAL A 366 36.94 -21.97 15.34
C VAL A 366 37.90 -21.85 16.51
N LYS A 367 37.77 -20.77 17.34
CA LYS A 367 38.64 -20.58 18.52
C LYS A 367 38.42 -21.67 19.58
N VAL A 368 37.17 -22.08 19.82
CA VAL A 368 36.83 -23.18 20.75
C VAL A 368 37.38 -24.51 20.24
N THR A 369 37.15 -24.83 18.95
CA THR A 369 37.64 -26.05 18.31
C THR A 369 39.18 -26.14 18.35
N ARG A 370 39.89 -25.05 18.06
CA ARG A 370 41.36 -25.01 18.13
C ARG A 370 41.86 -25.27 19.55
N ARG A 371 41.20 -24.74 20.61
CA ARG A 371 41.55 -24.99 21.99
C ARG A 371 41.29 -26.45 22.36
N ALA A 372 40.16 -27.03 21.98
CA ALA A 372 39.84 -28.43 22.24
C ALA A 372 40.87 -29.38 21.55
N ASN A 373 41.18 -29.12 20.26
CA ASN A 373 42.15 -29.91 19.54
C ASN A 373 43.58 -29.84 20.14
N ARG A 374 43.98 -28.67 20.66
CA ARG A 374 45.26 -28.52 21.33
C ARG A 374 45.30 -29.36 22.61
N ARG A 375 44.24 -29.31 23.41
CA ARG A 375 44.14 -30.10 24.65
C ARG A 375 44.12 -31.61 24.38
N MET A 376 43.45 -32.03 23.32
CA MET A 376 43.43 -33.42 22.88
C MET A 376 44.81 -33.93 22.47
N ARG A 377 45.61 -33.10 21.77
CA ARG A 377 47.00 -33.45 21.40
C ARG A 377 47.87 -33.58 22.62
N GLU A 378 47.80 -32.65 23.56
CA GLU A 378 48.55 -32.68 24.83
C GLU A 378 48.25 -33.98 25.62
N LEU A 379 46.99 -34.38 25.73
CA LEU A 379 46.60 -35.64 26.39
C LEU A 379 47.09 -36.88 25.63
N ASN A 380 47.05 -36.89 24.32
CA ASN A 380 47.53 -38.00 23.50
C ASN A 380 49.07 -38.15 23.62
N ASP A 381 49.80 -37.05 23.65
CA ASP A 381 51.25 -37.05 23.85
C ASP A 381 51.63 -37.58 25.23
N GLU A 382 50.91 -37.17 26.27
CA GLU A 382 51.10 -37.70 27.63
C GLU A 382 50.85 -39.22 27.72
N GLN A 383 49.74 -39.70 27.09
CA GLN A 383 49.46 -41.15 27.01
C GLN A 383 50.60 -41.91 26.29
N THR A 384 51.06 -41.39 25.16
CA THR A 384 52.11 -42.02 24.39
C THR A 384 53.40 -42.12 25.17
N ARG A 385 53.79 -41.04 25.86
CA ARG A 385 54.98 -41.05 26.74
C ARG A 385 54.84 -42.05 27.87
N PHE A 386 53.65 -42.10 28.52
CA PHE A 386 53.39 -43.07 29.59
C PHE A 386 53.57 -44.49 29.12
N PHE A 387 52.93 -44.89 28.01
CA PHE A 387 53.04 -46.24 27.47
C PHE A 387 54.46 -46.62 27.03
N THR A 388 55.21 -45.67 26.46
CA THR A 388 56.59 -45.86 26.07
C THR A 388 57.46 -46.15 27.31
N ASN A 389 57.32 -45.34 28.37
CA ASN A 389 58.03 -45.52 29.62
C ASN A 389 57.67 -46.81 30.34
N ALA A 390 56.35 -47.13 30.41
CA ALA A 390 55.87 -48.38 30.99
C ALA A 390 56.43 -49.62 30.26
N SER A 391 56.46 -49.60 28.93
CA SER A 391 57.04 -50.68 28.12
C SER A 391 58.52 -50.88 28.39
N HIS A 392 59.28 -49.83 28.51
CA HIS A 392 60.70 -49.94 28.88
C HIS A 392 60.93 -50.49 30.29
N GLN A 393 60.14 -49.99 31.27
CA GLN A 393 60.19 -50.48 32.63
C GLN A 393 59.75 -51.88 32.83
N LEU A 394 58.85 -52.42 32.04
CA LEU A 394 58.42 -53.82 32.03
C LEU A 394 59.43 -54.75 31.38
N ARG A 395 60.17 -54.30 30.37
CA ARG A 395 61.13 -55.11 29.61
C ARG A 395 62.32 -55.52 30.49
N THR A 396 62.81 -54.60 31.34
CA THR A 396 64.01 -54.86 32.23
C THR A 396 63.80 -56.01 33.21
N PRO A 397 62.71 -56.05 34.06
CA PRO A 397 62.50 -57.17 34.97
C PRO A 397 62.23 -58.49 34.20
N LEU A 398 61.50 -58.40 33.03
CA LEU A 398 61.27 -59.62 32.25
C LEU A 398 62.57 -60.24 31.73
N THR A 399 63.54 -59.44 31.26
CA THR A 399 64.88 -59.95 30.88
C THR A 399 65.67 -60.51 32.05
N LEU A 400 65.58 -59.86 33.23
CA LEU A 400 66.21 -60.35 34.43
C LEU A 400 65.54 -61.58 35.04
N ILE A 401 64.33 -61.93 34.64
CA ILE A 401 63.66 -63.22 34.93
C ILE A 401 64.12 -64.28 33.98
N ALA A 402 64.11 -63.95 32.64
CA ALA A 402 64.42 -64.91 31.56
C ALA A 402 65.89 -65.45 31.63
N GLY A 403 66.84 -64.57 31.94
CA GLY A 403 68.24 -65.00 32.06
C GLY A 403 68.48 -66.04 33.11
N PRO A 404 68.11 -65.83 34.39
CA PRO A 404 68.22 -66.80 35.47
C PRO A 404 67.44 -68.10 35.22
N ILE A 405 66.26 -68.04 34.60
CA ILE A 405 65.48 -69.25 34.21
C ILE A 405 66.30 -70.14 33.25
N ASN A 406 66.94 -69.52 32.23
CA ASN A 406 67.81 -70.25 31.32
C ASN A 406 69.01 -70.84 31.95
N GLN A 407 69.63 -70.13 32.88
CA GLN A 407 70.77 -70.66 33.72
C GLN A 407 70.37 -71.83 34.59
N LEU A 408 69.17 -71.76 35.22
CA LEU A 408 68.62 -72.87 35.98
C LEU A 408 68.33 -74.09 35.08
N ALA A 409 67.81 -73.90 33.86
CA ALA A 409 67.56 -74.92 32.87
C ALA A 409 68.84 -75.61 32.37
N GLU A 410 69.95 -74.89 32.32
CA GLU A 410 71.29 -75.39 31.94
C GLU A 410 72.10 -75.99 33.09
N GLY A 411 71.56 -75.96 34.32
CA GLY A 411 72.25 -76.41 35.48
C GLY A 411 73.45 -75.60 35.93
N LYS A 412 73.57 -74.34 35.56
CA LYS A 412 74.65 -73.38 35.79
C LYS A 412 74.29 -72.39 36.89
N GLY A 413 75.19 -72.21 37.90
CA GLY A 413 75.02 -71.24 38.93
C GLY A 413 74.39 -71.77 40.27
N ASP A 414 74.37 -70.93 41.27
CA ASP A 414 73.76 -71.24 42.61
C ASP A 414 72.24 -71.18 42.47
N LYS A 415 71.56 -72.32 42.63
CA LYS A 415 70.09 -72.49 42.43
C LYS A 415 69.28 -71.54 43.33
N GLN A 416 69.75 -71.32 44.62
CA GLN A 416 69.02 -70.48 45.52
C GLN A 416 69.15 -69.01 45.15
N GLN A 417 70.32 -68.55 44.75
CA GLN A 417 70.57 -67.19 44.29
C GLN A 417 69.80 -66.85 43.02
N LEU A 418 69.71 -67.76 42.10
CA LEU A 418 68.90 -67.58 40.85
C LEU A 418 67.40 -67.47 41.15
N ILE A 419 66.84 -68.27 42.03
CA ILE A 419 65.46 -68.25 42.47
C ILE A 419 65.13 -66.91 43.12
N ASP A 420 66.02 -66.37 44.00
CA ASP A 420 65.85 -65.08 44.68
C ASP A 420 65.85 -63.90 43.71
N ILE A 421 66.66 -64.00 42.65
CA ILE A 421 66.66 -62.98 41.59
C ILE A 421 65.33 -62.99 40.84
N ILE A 422 64.83 -64.20 40.48
CA ILE A 422 63.54 -64.38 39.77
C ILE A 422 62.39 -63.85 40.64
N GLN A 423 62.31 -64.20 41.90
CA GLN A 423 61.27 -63.73 42.82
C GLN A 423 61.24 -62.19 42.98
N ARG A 424 62.34 -61.59 43.16
CA ARG A 424 62.44 -60.12 43.29
C ARG A 424 61.96 -59.39 42.01
N ASN A 425 62.35 -59.92 40.84
CA ASN A 425 61.93 -59.29 39.58
C ASN A 425 60.44 -59.62 39.22
N VAL A 426 59.90 -60.73 39.67
CA VAL A 426 58.44 -61.03 39.53
C VAL A 426 57.63 -60.05 40.42
N GLU A 427 58.06 -59.83 41.68
CA GLU A 427 57.39 -58.84 42.54
C GLU A 427 57.49 -57.43 41.97
N GLN A 428 58.65 -57.09 41.41
CA GLN A 428 58.79 -55.78 40.72
C GLN A 428 57.88 -55.64 39.53
N LEU A 429 57.74 -56.68 38.70
CA LEU A 429 56.84 -56.74 37.57
C LEU A 429 55.38 -56.61 38.01
N GLN A 430 54.98 -57.31 39.09
CA GLN A 430 53.61 -57.18 39.61
C GLN A 430 53.29 -55.78 40.11
N ARG A 431 54.26 -55.09 40.78
CA ARG A 431 54.07 -53.67 41.18
C ARG A 431 53.94 -52.73 39.97
N LEU A 432 54.74 -52.94 38.92
CA LEU A 432 54.64 -52.13 37.67
C LEU A 432 53.33 -52.34 36.98
N ILE A 433 52.82 -53.58 36.86
CA ILE A 433 51.52 -53.88 36.30
C ILE A 433 50.40 -53.22 37.11
N SER A 434 50.45 -53.28 38.42
CA SER A 434 49.49 -52.64 39.31
C SER A 434 49.47 -51.13 39.13
N ASN A 435 50.64 -50.48 38.97
CA ASN A 435 50.72 -49.04 38.69
C ASN A 435 50.15 -48.65 37.33
N VAL A 436 50.37 -49.47 36.29
CA VAL A 436 49.77 -49.27 34.96
C VAL A 436 48.24 -49.41 35.00
N LEU A 437 47.71 -50.37 35.76
CA LEU A 437 46.29 -50.55 35.96
C LEU A 437 45.64 -49.44 36.78
N LEU A 438 46.29 -48.92 37.81
CA LEU A 438 45.84 -47.76 38.58
C LEU A 438 45.78 -46.51 37.73
N PHE A 439 46.80 -46.23 36.91
CA PHE A 439 46.79 -45.11 35.97
C PHE A 439 45.65 -45.20 34.97
N ARG A 440 45.31 -46.42 34.45
CA ARG A 440 44.15 -46.65 33.57
C ARG A 440 42.83 -46.37 34.31
N ARG A 441 42.76 -46.66 35.60
CA ARG A 441 41.54 -46.47 36.41
C ARG A 441 41.31 -44.98 36.74
N GLU A 442 42.39 -44.23 37.07
CA GLU A 442 42.34 -42.79 37.31
C GLU A 442 41.93 -42.01 36.04
N ASN A 443 42.51 -42.36 34.87
CA ASN A 443 42.13 -41.74 33.61
C ASN A 443 40.70 -42.07 33.18
N ARG A 444 40.14 -43.18 33.61
CA ARG A 444 38.74 -43.51 33.35
C ARG A 444 37.79 -42.71 34.24
N ALA A 445 38.15 -42.45 35.47
CA ALA A 445 37.37 -41.64 36.40
C ALA A 445 37.31 -40.15 35.95
N THR A 446 38.40 -39.62 35.38
CA THR A 446 38.43 -38.23 34.85
C THR A 446 37.66 -38.08 33.52
N VAL A 447 37.51 -39.15 32.75
CA VAL A 447 36.67 -39.18 31.53
C VAL A 447 35.20 -39.26 31.88
N ASP A 448 34.81 -40.03 32.90
CA ASP A 448 33.43 -40.15 33.34
C ASP A 448 32.90 -38.86 34.01
N ASP A 449 33.76 -38.10 34.73
CA ASP A 449 33.38 -36.83 35.34
C ASP A 449 33.17 -35.73 34.27
N THR A 450 33.93 -35.77 33.15
CA THR A 450 33.74 -34.86 32.01
C THR A 450 32.51 -35.23 31.17
N THR A 451 32.13 -36.51 31.13
CA THR A 451 30.92 -36.98 30.47
C THR A 451 29.66 -36.75 31.30
N ALA A 452 29.75 -36.75 32.63
CA ALA A 452 28.62 -36.43 33.50
C ALA A 452 28.15 -34.97 33.34
N THR A 453 29.10 -34.00 33.32
CA THR A 453 28.79 -32.57 33.08
C THR A 453 28.26 -32.28 31.67
N THR A 454 28.67 -33.08 30.66
CA THR A 454 28.17 -32.95 29.29
C THR A 454 26.80 -33.60 29.15
N ASN A 455 26.49 -34.67 29.89
CA ASN A 455 25.19 -35.32 29.88
C ASN A 455 24.10 -34.54 30.62
N GLU A 456 24.42 -33.78 31.68
CA GLU A 456 23.46 -32.88 32.32
C GLU A 456 23.06 -31.72 31.39
N GLN A 457 23.96 -31.21 30.56
CA GLN A 457 23.64 -30.21 29.53
C GLN A 457 22.87 -30.81 28.33
N LEU A 458 23.09 -32.06 28.00
CA LEU A 458 22.35 -32.80 26.96
C LEU A 458 20.95 -33.24 27.42
N THR A 459 20.75 -33.58 28.69
CA THR A 459 19.44 -33.91 29.25
C THR A 459 18.54 -32.67 29.41
N ALA A 460 19.09 -31.52 29.74
CA ALA A 460 18.37 -30.26 29.74
C ALA A 460 17.92 -29.84 28.32
N SER A 461 18.72 -30.16 27.27
CA SER A 461 18.35 -29.95 25.87
C SER A 461 17.34 -30.99 25.34
N ARG A 462 17.32 -32.20 25.87
CA ARG A 462 16.33 -33.24 25.48
C ARG A 462 14.94 -32.98 26.04
N LYS A 463 14.82 -32.36 27.21
CA LYS A 463 13.51 -32.01 27.78
C LYS A 463 12.74 -30.95 26.98
N SER A 464 13.44 -30.08 26.22
CA SER A 464 12.80 -29.06 25.36
C SER A 464 12.43 -29.58 23.97
N VAL A 465 12.89 -30.77 23.58
CA VAL A 465 12.58 -31.38 22.27
C VAL A 465 11.44 -32.39 22.38
N GLN A 466 11.06 -32.78 23.59
CA GLN A 466 9.98 -33.76 23.83
C GLN A 466 8.58 -33.15 23.72
N ASP A 467 8.46 -31.82 23.78
CA ASP A 467 7.17 -31.12 23.62
C ASP A 467 6.76 -30.85 22.16
N CYS A 468 7.56 -31.28 21.18
CA CYS A 468 7.26 -31.09 19.74
C CYS A 468 7.11 -32.41 18.95
N ARG A 469 6.84 -33.54 19.61
CA ARG A 469 6.56 -34.80 18.93
C ARG A 469 5.23 -35.39 19.41
N HIS A 470 4.16 -34.81 18.95
CA HIS A 470 2.92 -35.57 18.73
C HIS A 470 2.67 -35.55 17.24
N ASP A 471 2.38 -36.77 16.75
CA ASP A 471 2.02 -37.16 15.39
C ASP A 471 3.14 -37.76 14.52
N ILE A 472 3.61 -38.97 14.92
CA ILE A 472 3.93 -40.05 13.95
C ILE A 472 3.41 -41.36 14.55
N LEU A 473 2.51 -41.99 13.86
CA LEU A 473 1.91 -43.28 14.13
C LEU A 473 3.00 -44.33 14.40
N VAL A 474 3.06 -44.86 15.63
CA VAL A 474 3.83 -46.04 15.97
C VAL A 474 2.89 -47.24 15.82
N ASN A 475 3.18 -48.03 14.84
CA ASN A 475 2.59 -49.35 14.68
C ASN A 475 3.24 -50.28 15.74
N ASN A 476 2.52 -50.57 16.81
CA ASN A 476 2.96 -51.54 17.84
C ASN A 476 2.82 -52.93 17.28
N ASN A 477 3.94 -53.53 16.89
CA ASN A 477 4.11 -55.00 16.96
C ASN A 477 5.18 -55.30 18.00
N ALA A 478 4.75 -55.78 19.16
CA ALA A 478 5.58 -56.38 20.16
C ALA A 478 6.15 -57.65 19.55
N ASP A 479 7.49 -57.81 19.66
CA ASP A 479 8.36 -58.96 19.44
C ASP A 479 9.47 -58.76 18.38
N GLU A 480 10.12 -57.60 18.32
CA GLU A 480 11.43 -57.52 17.67
C GLU A 480 12.53 -57.17 18.69
N LEU A 481 13.40 -58.17 18.94
CA LEU A 481 14.63 -57.99 19.70
C LEU A 481 15.52 -56.93 18.99
N ALA A 482 16.04 -55.96 19.72
CA ALA A 482 16.92 -54.94 19.14
C ALA A 482 18.16 -55.61 18.50
N THR A 483 18.56 -55.16 17.32
CA THR A 483 19.68 -55.69 16.55
C THR A 483 21.00 -55.10 17.00
N VAL A 484 21.99 -55.96 17.29
CA VAL A 484 23.37 -55.56 17.66
C VAL A 484 24.34 -56.11 16.62
N LEU A 485 25.13 -55.23 16.03
CA LEU A 485 26.22 -55.60 15.12
C LEU A 485 27.53 -55.74 15.94
N ILE A 486 28.18 -56.91 15.87
CA ILE A 486 29.49 -57.13 16.45
C ILE A 486 30.56 -57.03 15.36
N VAL A 487 31.49 -56.08 15.54
CA VAL A 487 32.64 -55.90 14.66
C VAL A 487 33.91 -56.03 15.47
N ASP A 488 34.63 -57.13 15.29
CA ASP A 488 35.92 -57.43 15.92
C ASP A 488 36.76 -58.24 14.91
N ASP A 489 38.08 -58.08 14.91
CA ASP A 489 38.98 -58.81 14.02
C ASP A 489 39.32 -60.24 14.58
N ASN A 490 39.06 -60.52 15.85
CA ASN A 490 39.26 -61.77 16.52
C ASN A 490 37.97 -62.61 16.49
N ALA A 491 38.02 -63.77 15.79
CA ALA A 491 36.89 -64.67 15.64
C ALA A 491 36.41 -65.27 16.96
N ASP A 492 37.29 -65.58 17.92
CA ASP A 492 36.96 -66.11 19.23
C ASP A 492 36.25 -65.06 20.10
N MET A 493 36.60 -63.80 19.95
CA MET A 493 35.96 -62.68 20.65
C MET A 493 34.55 -62.44 20.10
N ARG A 494 34.35 -62.46 18.77
CA ARG A 494 33.03 -62.36 18.18
C ARG A 494 32.12 -63.50 18.66
N ALA A 495 32.61 -64.78 18.63
CA ALA A 495 31.86 -65.94 19.12
C ALA A 495 31.46 -65.79 20.59
N TYR A 496 32.36 -65.30 21.46
CA TYR A 496 32.09 -65.04 22.87
C TYR A 496 31.03 -63.94 23.10
N LEU A 497 31.15 -62.82 22.42
CA LEU A 497 30.19 -61.72 22.51
C LEU A 497 28.82 -62.14 21.98
N ARG A 498 28.78 -62.91 20.90
CA ARG A 498 27.55 -63.51 20.38
C ARG A 498 26.82 -64.36 21.41
N THR A 499 27.56 -65.22 22.12
CA THR A 499 27.01 -66.10 23.17
C THR A 499 26.40 -65.30 24.33
N LEU A 500 26.98 -64.14 24.67
CA LEU A 500 26.50 -63.27 25.73
C LEU A 500 25.26 -62.42 25.35
N LEU A 501 25.05 -62.16 24.05
CA LEU A 501 24.03 -61.24 23.59
C LEU A 501 22.82 -61.93 22.97
N LEU A 502 22.94 -63.22 22.54
CA LEU A 502 21.91 -63.99 21.87
C LEU A 502 20.57 -64.10 22.62
N ASP A 503 20.61 -64.05 23.94
CA ASP A 503 19.42 -64.17 24.79
C ASP A 503 18.60 -62.87 24.86
N ARG A 504 19.16 -61.73 24.40
CA ARG A 504 18.54 -60.42 24.57
C ARG A 504 18.47 -59.57 23.31
N TYR A 505 19.22 -59.95 22.27
CA TYR A 505 19.37 -59.16 21.04
C TYR A 505 19.48 -60.05 19.81
N TYR A 506 19.06 -59.52 18.67
CA TYR A 506 19.37 -60.14 17.37
C TYR A 506 20.79 -59.69 16.98
N VAL A 507 21.72 -60.67 16.89
CA VAL A 507 23.16 -60.42 16.72
C VAL A 507 23.57 -60.66 15.27
N ILE A 508 24.21 -59.64 14.64
CA ILE A 508 24.83 -59.71 13.31
C ILE A 508 26.36 -59.61 13.49
N GLU A 509 27.11 -60.49 12.81
CA GLU A 509 28.60 -60.51 12.80
C GLU A 509 29.11 -59.94 11.47
#